data_64c685420c9f3412e3a6c19aa09213e3
#
_entry.id   64c685420c9f3412e3a6c19aa09213e3
#
_cell.length_a   1.000
_cell.length_b   1.000
_cell.length_c   1.000
_cell.angle_alpha   90.00
_cell.angle_beta   90.00
_cell.angle_gamma   90.00
#
_symmetry.space_group_name_H-M   'P 1'
#
loop_
_entity.id
_entity.type
_entity.pdbx_description
1 polymer ?
#
loop_
_entity_poly.entity_id
_entity_poly.type
_entity_poly.pdbx_seq_one_letter_code
_entity_poly.pdbx_strand_id
1 'polypeptide(L)'
;RVSGNYEKNMESLDLNIRVLTELIQEQIQEYIYYETTHLETIREGIRSDVDEAVRMSSVIFVLILFGAYFISRKIMQRITEPIAELCEVTAKAAGGDFNVRASERSEGEIAVLNDSFNQMVGKIGNLVEDIRIEQRNLRATELKLLQAQINPHFLYNTLDTIIWLAEAGKKEEVVIMVTTLSDFFRTTLSKGRDFISVKEEEAHIRSYLQIQQFRYQDILEYSIDIPEELYDYPILKLTLQPLVENALYHGIKNKRGLGHIRVSGWLDEKENTLKFTVEDDGRGMTEEELLKVTKELECEENSKSIDPSGFGLQNVAQRMRLNYGPEYGITIKSTYGEGTKMTVTIP
;
A
#
# COMPACT_ATOMS: atom_id res chain seq x y z
N ARG A 1 27.71 28.39 -142.87
CA ARG A 1 26.91 29.32 -141.99
C ARG A 1 26.19 28.64 -140.84
N VAL A 2 26.08 27.26 -140.68
CA VAL A 2 25.38 26.61 -139.61
C VAL A 2 26.27 26.38 -138.38
N SER A 3 27.60 26.21 -138.52
CA SER A 3 28.54 25.95 -137.35
C SER A 3 28.72 27.18 -136.48
N GLY A 4 28.76 28.38 -137.02
CA GLY A 4 28.98 29.60 -136.15
C GLY A 4 27.82 29.98 -135.23
N ASN A 5 26.61 29.51 -135.52
CA ASN A 5 25.47 29.71 -134.68
C ASN A 5 25.43 28.68 -133.50
N TYR A 6 25.98 27.49 -133.65
CA TYR A 6 26.02 26.46 -132.57
C TYR A 6 27.00 26.85 -131.49
N GLU A 7 28.21 27.31 -131.81
CA GLU A 7 29.19 27.72 -130.81
C GLU A 7 28.69 28.94 -130.00
N LYS A 8 28.06 29.96 -130.67
CA LYS A 8 27.45 31.09 -129.92
C LYS A 8 26.30 30.71 -129.01
N ASN A 9 25.51 29.75 -129.46
CA ASN A 9 24.42 29.27 -128.59
C ASN A 9 24.92 28.44 -127.42
N MET A 10 25.99 27.63 -127.64
CA MET A 10 26.63 26.89 -126.54
C MET A 10 27.31 27.85 -125.50
N GLU A 11 28.02 28.92 -126.00
CA GLU A 11 28.61 29.92 -125.18
C GLU A 11 27.55 30.71 -124.40
N SER A 12 26.45 31.06 -125.01
CA SER A 12 25.27 31.66 -124.34
C SER A 12 24.62 30.72 -123.28
N LEU A 13 24.52 29.41 -123.58
CA LEU A 13 23.97 28.45 -122.68
C LEU A 13 24.86 28.28 -121.47
N ASP A 14 26.20 28.22 -121.67
CA ASP A 14 27.17 28.04 -120.60
C ASP A 14 27.21 29.30 -119.71
N LEU A 15 27.08 30.50 -120.30
CA LEU A 15 26.93 31.71 -119.54
C LEU A 15 25.67 31.78 -118.74
N ASN A 16 24.54 31.37 -119.29
CA ASN A 16 23.26 31.32 -118.58
C ASN A 16 23.27 30.28 -117.41
N ILE A 17 23.92 29.10 -117.66
CA ILE A 17 24.08 28.11 -116.61
C ILE A 17 24.95 28.68 -115.46
N ARG A 18 26.04 29.37 -115.79
CA ARG A 18 26.89 29.95 -114.77
C ARG A 18 26.12 31.05 -113.98
N VAL A 19 25.43 31.94 -114.64
CA VAL A 19 24.60 32.97 -114.02
C VAL A 19 23.49 32.40 -113.18
N LEU A 20 22.84 31.37 -113.63
CA LEU A 20 21.83 30.62 -112.86
C LEU A 20 22.45 29.93 -111.63
N THR A 21 23.66 29.35 -111.78
CA THR A 21 24.37 28.66 -110.71
C THR A 21 24.79 29.67 -109.64
N GLU A 22 25.32 30.87 -110.03
CA GLU A 22 25.67 31.97 -109.12
C GLU A 22 24.44 32.47 -108.39
N LEU A 23 23.33 32.70 -109.09
CA LEU A 23 22.08 33.16 -108.47
C LEU A 23 21.54 32.12 -107.46
N ILE A 24 21.61 30.83 -107.80
CA ILE A 24 21.18 29.72 -106.87
C ILE A 24 22.12 29.69 -105.66
N GLN A 25 23.44 29.83 -105.87
CA GLN A 25 24.38 29.88 -104.77
C GLN A 25 24.14 31.11 -103.87
N GLU A 26 23.88 32.25 -104.46
CA GLU A 26 23.56 33.44 -103.67
C GLU A 26 22.27 33.30 -102.84
N GLN A 27 21.22 32.73 -103.47
CA GLN A 27 19.93 32.45 -102.79
C GLN A 27 20.10 31.42 -101.67
N ILE A 28 20.91 30.37 -101.94
CA ILE A 28 21.20 29.35 -100.90
C ILE A 28 22.00 30.03 -99.71
N GLN A 29 22.99 30.86 -100.03
CA GLN A 29 23.75 31.55 -98.96
C GLN A 29 22.90 32.53 -98.16
N GLU A 30 22.01 33.23 -98.84
CA GLU A 30 21.08 34.14 -98.21
C GLU A 30 20.07 33.37 -97.30
N TYR A 31 19.58 32.22 -97.80
CA TYR A 31 18.71 31.33 -97.00
C TYR A 31 19.43 30.77 -95.78
N ILE A 32 20.65 30.25 -95.96
CA ILE A 32 21.47 29.76 -94.87
C ILE A 32 21.73 30.83 -93.86
N TYR A 33 22.06 32.02 -94.33
CA TYR A 33 22.31 33.16 -93.36
C TYR A 33 21.03 33.53 -92.62
N TYR A 34 19.87 33.51 -93.28
CA TYR A 34 18.59 33.78 -92.63
C TYR A 34 18.24 32.71 -91.58
N GLU A 35 18.37 31.47 -91.96
CA GLU A 35 18.09 30.34 -91.05
C GLU A 35 19.06 30.30 -89.84
N THR A 36 20.36 30.57 -90.10
CA THR A 36 21.32 30.55 -88.98
C THR A 36 21.04 31.68 -88.00
N THR A 37 20.70 32.88 -88.53
CA THR A 37 20.37 34.06 -87.72
C THR A 37 19.07 33.83 -86.96
N HIS A 38 18.08 33.23 -87.62
CA HIS A 38 16.81 32.86 -86.98
C HIS A 38 17.00 31.76 -85.86
N LEU A 39 17.83 30.76 -86.12
CA LEU A 39 18.19 29.73 -85.11
C LEU A 39 18.94 30.35 -83.91
N GLU A 40 19.85 31.36 -84.17
CA GLU A 40 20.53 32.06 -83.10
C GLU A 40 19.56 32.82 -82.21
N THR A 41 18.59 33.56 -82.83
CA THR A 41 17.59 34.32 -82.08
C THR A 41 16.69 33.39 -81.22
N ILE A 42 16.25 32.27 -81.81
CA ILE A 42 15.49 31.25 -81.05
C ILE A 42 16.33 30.65 -79.91
N ARG A 43 17.61 30.34 -80.20
CA ARG A 43 18.53 29.80 -79.20
C ARG A 43 18.77 30.79 -78.06
N GLU A 44 18.96 32.02 -78.34
CA GLU A 44 19.12 33.12 -77.30
C GLU A 44 17.82 33.27 -76.48
N GLY A 45 16.64 33.18 -77.14
CA GLY A 45 15.35 33.25 -76.47
C GLY A 45 15.19 32.07 -75.49
N ILE A 46 15.41 30.85 -76.00
CA ILE A 46 15.34 29.62 -75.15
C ILE A 46 16.33 29.69 -74.00
N ARG A 47 17.55 30.14 -74.27
CA ARG A 47 18.59 30.29 -73.23
C ARG A 47 18.15 31.29 -72.15
N SER A 48 17.58 32.42 -72.54
CA SER A 48 17.03 33.43 -71.61
C SER A 48 15.89 32.84 -70.75
N ASP A 49 14.97 32.13 -71.38
CA ASP A 49 13.82 31.49 -70.71
C ASP A 49 14.27 30.41 -69.72
N VAL A 50 15.27 29.59 -70.13
CA VAL A 50 15.89 28.57 -69.25
C VAL A 50 16.61 29.22 -68.06
N ASP A 51 17.40 30.25 -68.31
CA ASP A 51 18.12 30.98 -67.22
C ASP A 51 17.16 31.63 -66.26
N GLU A 52 16.03 32.18 -66.75
CA GLU A 52 14.96 32.74 -65.93
C GLU A 52 14.25 31.63 -65.10
N ALA A 53 13.91 30.50 -65.74
CA ALA A 53 13.30 29.33 -65.05
C ALA A 53 14.22 28.78 -64.00
N VAL A 54 15.54 28.65 -64.26
CA VAL A 54 16.55 28.20 -63.26
C VAL A 54 16.64 29.18 -62.11
N ARG A 55 16.67 30.50 -62.40
CA ARG A 55 16.68 31.51 -61.32
C ARG A 55 15.43 31.45 -60.46
N MET A 56 14.24 31.38 -61.08
CA MET A 56 12.98 31.27 -60.34
C MET A 56 12.91 29.97 -59.50
N SER A 57 13.31 28.84 -60.09
CA SER A 57 13.36 27.56 -59.39
C SER A 57 14.33 27.59 -58.19
N SER A 58 15.49 28.23 -58.36
CA SER A 58 16.48 28.39 -57.30
C SER A 58 15.95 29.24 -56.12
N VAL A 59 15.26 30.36 -56.44
CA VAL A 59 14.61 31.20 -55.43
C VAL A 59 13.52 30.43 -54.66
N ILE A 60 12.65 29.71 -55.38
CA ILE A 60 11.60 28.87 -54.78
C ILE A 60 12.21 27.79 -53.87
N PHE A 61 13.28 27.13 -54.32
CA PHE A 61 13.98 26.12 -53.54
C PHE A 61 14.55 26.67 -52.23
N VAL A 62 15.19 27.84 -52.30
CA VAL A 62 15.70 28.53 -51.08
C VAL A 62 14.57 28.90 -50.12
N LEU A 63 13.43 29.38 -50.65
CA LEU A 63 12.26 29.72 -49.83
C LEU A 63 11.67 28.48 -49.15
N ILE A 64 11.61 27.34 -49.86
CA ILE A 64 11.15 26.07 -49.31
C ILE A 64 12.09 25.61 -48.17
N LEU A 65 13.43 25.65 -48.39
CA LEU A 65 14.40 25.29 -47.34
C LEU A 65 14.27 26.18 -46.10
N PHE A 66 14.08 27.49 -46.32
CA PHE A 66 13.87 28.45 -45.23
C PHE A 66 12.58 28.16 -44.46
N GLY A 67 11.49 27.91 -45.19
CA GLY A 67 10.20 27.49 -44.59
C GLY A 67 10.31 26.18 -43.81
N ALA A 68 10.97 25.17 -44.37
CA ALA A 68 11.20 23.88 -43.71
C ALA A 68 12.03 24.07 -42.43
N TYR A 69 13.06 24.91 -42.44
CA TYR A 69 13.86 25.22 -41.26
C TYR A 69 13.01 25.86 -40.16
N PHE A 70 12.17 26.83 -40.48
CA PHE A 70 11.30 27.49 -39.48
C PHE A 70 10.25 26.53 -38.92
N ILE A 71 9.63 25.71 -39.77
CA ILE A 71 8.65 24.69 -39.33
C ILE A 71 9.34 23.69 -38.42
N SER A 72 10.50 23.17 -38.82
CA SER A 72 11.28 22.19 -38.01
C SER A 72 11.63 22.76 -36.65
N ARG A 73 12.11 24.01 -36.60
CA ARG A 73 12.45 24.68 -35.33
C ARG A 73 11.22 24.88 -34.44
N LYS A 74 10.06 25.21 -35.02
CA LYS A 74 8.81 25.37 -34.29
C LYS A 74 8.28 24.04 -33.70
N ILE A 75 8.39 22.97 -34.47
CA ILE A 75 8.05 21.62 -34.02
C ILE A 75 8.97 21.19 -32.85
N MET A 76 10.29 21.44 -32.99
CA MET A 76 11.25 21.12 -31.92
C MET A 76 10.85 21.80 -30.61
N GLN A 77 10.60 23.09 -30.63
CA GLN A 77 10.30 23.87 -29.42
C GLN A 77 8.91 23.61 -28.82
N ARG A 78 7.90 23.33 -29.67
CA ARG A 78 6.51 23.18 -29.20
C ARG A 78 6.12 21.74 -28.89
N ILE A 79 6.85 20.79 -29.45
CA ILE A 79 6.49 19.35 -29.30
C ILE A 79 7.65 18.55 -28.68
N THR A 80 8.82 18.59 -29.32
CA THR A 80 9.90 17.66 -28.96
C THR A 80 10.51 18.00 -27.60
N GLU A 81 10.83 19.25 -27.34
CA GLU A 81 11.41 19.70 -26.07
C GLU A 81 10.47 19.43 -24.88
N PRO A 82 9.16 19.80 -24.92
CA PRO A 82 8.24 19.52 -23.82
C PRO A 82 8.02 18.02 -23.56
N ILE A 83 7.98 17.21 -24.61
CA ILE A 83 7.86 15.75 -24.45
C ILE A 83 9.12 15.17 -23.78
N ALA A 84 10.31 15.63 -24.18
CA ALA A 84 11.56 15.19 -23.54
C ALA A 84 11.61 15.58 -22.06
N GLU A 85 11.17 16.79 -21.71
CA GLU A 85 11.03 17.25 -20.32
C GLU A 85 10.04 16.37 -19.56
N LEU A 86 8.87 16.08 -20.15
CA LEU A 86 7.86 15.20 -19.53
C LEU A 86 8.41 13.79 -19.27
N CYS A 87 9.20 13.23 -20.18
CA CYS A 87 9.87 11.96 -19.99
C CYS A 87 10.85 12.00 -18.80
N GLU A 88 11.63 13.08 -18.67
CA GLU A 88 12.58 13.25 -17.57
C GLU A 88 11.87 13.33 -16.21
N VAL A 89 10.84 14.18 -16.10
CA VAL A 89 10.07 14.32 -14.83
C VAL A 89 9.30 13.04 -14.49
N THR A 90 8.84 12.30 -15.52
CA THR A 90 8.21 10.98 -15.31
C THR A 90 9.20 9.97 -14.74
N ALA A 91 10.43 9.94 -15.23
CA ALA A 91 11.48 9.09 -14.69
C ALA A 91 11.82 9.43 -13.22
N LYS A 92 11.85 10.72 -12.87
CA LYS A 92 12.06 11.17 -11.48
C LYS A 92 10.89 10.76 -10.58
N ALA A 93 9.65 10.94 -11.05
CA ALA A 93 8.45 10.50 -10.31
C ALA A 93 8.43 8.98 -10.10
N ALA A 94 8.81 8.19 -11.10
CA ALA A 94 8.96 6.73 -10.99
C ALA A 94 10.05 6.33 -9.97
N GLY A 95 11.08 7.16 -9.79
CA GLY A 95 12.11 7.00 -8.74
C GLY A 95 11.64 7.39 -7.33
N GLY A 96 10.39 7.85 -7.18
CA GLY A 96 9.79 8.20 -5.88
C GLY A 96 9.83 9.70 -5.54
N ASP A 97 10.28 10.56 -6.44
CA ASP A 97 10.18 12.01 -6.26
C ASP A 97 8.84 12.53 -6.79
N PHE A 98 7.85 12.63 -5.93
CA PHE A 98 6.51 13.13 -6.28
C PHE A 98 6.37 14.65 -6.20
N ASN A 99 7.47 15.39 -5.96
CA ASN A 99 7.46 16.86 -5.95
C ASN A 99 7.77 17.45 -7.33
N VAL A 100 8.21 16.63 -8.28
CA VAL A 100 8.47 17.06 -9.66
C VAL A 100 7.19 17.49 -10.36
N ARG A 101 7.34 18.49 -11.24
CA ARG A 101 6.24 18.98 -12.07
C ARG A 101 6.73 19.20 -13.50
N ALA A 102 5.89 18.82 -14.47
CA ALA A 102 6.08 19.16 -15.86
C ALA A 102 5.78 20.65 -16.08
N SER A 103 6.45 21.26 -17.08
CA SER A 103 6.40 22.70 -17.36
C SER A 103 4.98 23.17 -17.75
N GLU A 104 4.54 24.28 -17.18
CA GLU A 104 3.27 24.95 -17.52
C GLU A 104 3.36 25.77 -18.84
N ARG A 105 4.55 25.84 -19.47
CA ARG A 105 4.77 26.67 -20.67
C ARG A 105 4.30 26.01 -21.96
N SER A 106 3.80 24.80 -21.93
CA SER A 106 3.29 24.10 -23.11
C SER A 106 1.94 24.65 -23.56
N GLU A 107 1.65 24.55 -24.88
CA GLU A 107 0.38 24.98 -25.48
C GLU A 107 -0.37 23.78 -26.07
N GLY A 108 -1.70 23.89 -26.21
CA GLY A 108 -2.53 22.86 -26.85
C GLY A 108 -2.59 21.56 -26.07
N GLU A 109 -2.57 20.42 -26.77
CA GLU A 109 -2.72 19.09 -26.21
C GLU A 109 -1.59 18.72 -25.24
N ILE A 110 -0.39 19.26 -25.46
CA ILE A 110 0.76 19.02 -24.57
C ILE A 110 0.54 19.70 -23.21
N ALA A 111 -0.11 20.88 -23.16
CA ALA A 111 -0.47 21.51 -21.89
C ALA A 111 -1.45 20.64 -21.09
N VAL A 112 -2.49 20.08 -21.74
CA VAL A 112 -3.46 19.18 -21.11
C VAL A 112 -2.78 17.92 -20.58
N LEU A 113 -1.80 17.39 -21.32
CA LEU A 113 -1.02 16.22 -20.89
C LEU A 113 -0.17 16.54 -19.67
N ASN A 114 0.52 17.69 -19.65
CA ASN A 114 1.32 18.14 -18.52
C ASN A 114 0.47 18.36 -17.27
N ASP A 115 -0.70 18.99 -17.41
CA ASP A 115 -1.65 19.18 -16.30
C ASP A 115 -2.15 17.86 -15.74
N SER A 116 -2.52 16.94 -16.62
CA SER A 116 -2.98 15.59 -16.22
C SER A 116 -1.88 14.82 -15.49
N PHE A 117 -0.64 14.92 -15.99
CA PHE A 117 0.53 14.33 -15.34
C PHE A 117 0.78 14.96 -13.96
N ASN A 118 0.77 16.29 -13.85
CA ASN A 118 0.98 17.01 -12.60
C ASN A 118 -0.09 16.66 -11.55
N GLN A 119 -1.35 16.53 -11.97
CA GLN A 119 -2.44 16.09 -11.09
C GLN A 119 -2.25 14.65 -10.63
N MET A 120 -1.86 13.74 -11.53
CA MET A 120 -1.60 12.34 -11.21
C MET A 120 -0.45 12.21 -10.20
N VAL A 121 0.69 12.84 -10.44
CA VAL A 121 1.85 12.81 -9.54
C VAL A 121 1.48 13.41 -8.18
N GLY A 122 0.72 14.51 -8.15
CA GLY A 122 0.23 15.09 -6.89
C GLY A 122 -0.66 14.14 -6.11
N LYS A 123 -1.61 13.45 -6.78
CA LYS A 123 -2.46 12.45 -6.12
C LYS A 123 -1.65 11.26 -5.59
N ILE A 124 -0.69 10.76 -6.35
CA ILE A 124 0.19 9.66 -5.90
C ILE A 124 1.00 10.10 -4.68
N GLY A 125 1.58 11.30 -4.69
CA GLY A 125 2.33 11.83 -3.55
C GLY A 125 1.49 11.89 -2.27
N ASN A 126 0.25 12.41 -2.37
CA ASN A 126 -0.68 12.45 -1.23
C ASN A 126 -1.04 11.04 -0.74
N LEU A 127 -1.35 10.10 -1.64
CA LEU A 127 -1.65 8.71 -1.27
C LEU A 127 -0.48 8.03 -0.56
N VAL A 128 0.75 8.25 -1.01
CA VAL A 128 1.95 7.69 -0.35
C VAL A 128 2.12 8.27 1.06
N GLU A 129 1.86 9.55 1.25
CA GLU A 129 1.94 10.17 2.59
C GLU A 129 0.81 9.68 3.50
N ASP A 130 -0.42 9.56 3.00
CA ASP A 130 -1.55 8.99 3.74
C ASP A 130 -1.24 7.55 4.21
N ILE A 131 -0.70 6.70 3.32
CA ILE A 131 -0.27 5.33 3.68
C ILE A 131 0.81 5.35 4.76
N ARG A 132 1.77 6.27 4.71
CA ARG A 132 2.80 6.41 5.75
C ARG A 132 2.22 6.79 7.10
N ILE A 133 1.26 7.72 7.12
CA ILE A 133 0.55 8.12 8.33
C ILE A 133 -0.23 6.95 8.91
N GLU A 134 -0.97 6.24 8.08
CA GLU A 134 -1.75 5.04 8.47
C GLU A 134 -0.85 3.95 9.08
N GLN A 135 0.29 3.66 8.45
CA GLN A 135 1.28 2.70 8.98
C GLN A 135 1.87 3.13 10.33
N ARG A 136 2.13 4.44 10.52
CA ARG A 136 2.59 4.96 11.82
C ARG A 136 1.51 4.79 12.89
N ASN A 137 0.27 5.10 12.58
CA ASN A 137 -0.86 4.95 13.49
C ASN A 137 -1.11 3.48 13.85
N LEU A 138 -1.03 2.59 12.86
CA LEU A 138 -1.16 1.14 13.07
C LEU A 138 -0.07 0.64 14.04
N ARG A 139 1.20 0.98 13.79
CA ARG A 139 2.31 0.62 14.70
C ARG A 139 2.14 1.19 16.11
N ALA A 140 1.68 2.45 16.22
CA ALA A 140 1.41 3.06 17.52
C ALA A 140 0.27 2.34 18.25
N THR A 141 -0.75 1.90 17.53
CA THR A 141 -1.86 1.12 18.08
C THR A 141 -1.42 -0.27 18.51
N GLU A 142 -0.62 -0.97 17.69
CA GLU A 142 -0.02 -2.26 18.02
C GLU A 142 0.83 -2.16 19.30
N LEU A 143 1.67 -1.12 19.42
CA LEU A 143 2.45 -0.88 20.62
C LEU A 143 1.59 -0.61 21.86
N LYS A 144 0.50 0.15 21.72
CA LYS A 144 -0.47 0.36 22.81
C LYS A 144 -1.17 -0.94 23.22
N LEU A 145 -1.55 -1.78 22.24
CA LEU A 145 -2.13 -3.10 22.52
C LEU A 145 -1.13 -4.01 23.24
N LEU A 146 0.13 -4.03 22.82
CA LEU A 146 1.19 -4.77 23.51
C LEU A 146 1.42 -4.26 24.94
N GLN A 147 1.41 -2.95 25.16
CA GLN A 147 1.51 -2.34 26.50
C GLN A 147 0.28 -2.64 27.37
N ALA A 148 -0.92 -2.68 26.79
CA ALA A 148 -2.14 -3.01 27.51
C ALA A 148 -2.22 -4.50 27.94
N GLN A 149 -1.47 -5.39 27.28
CA GLN A 149 -1.36 -6.81 27.67
C GLN A 149 -0.54 -7.02 28.96
N ILE A 150 0.26 -6.04 29.36
CA ILE A 150 1.00 -6.06 30.61
C ILE A 150 0.29 -5.11 31.58
N ASN A 151 -0.39 -5.65 32.59
CA ASN A 151 -0.96 -4.83 33.65
C ASN A 151 0.18 -4.20 34.49
N PRO A 152 0.46 -2.87 34.36
CA PRO A 152 1.61 -2.26 35.05
C PRO A 152 1.50 -2.39 36.58
N HIS A 153 0.29 -2.33 37.09
CA HIS A 153 0.02 -2.47 38.49
C HIS A 153 0.33 -3.88 39.03
N PHE A 154 0.06 -4.92 38.22
CA PHE A 154 0.47 -6.29 38.56
C PHE A 154 2.00 -6.40 38.62
N LEU A 155 2.71 -5.82 37.65
CA LEU A 155 4.18 -5.86 37.62
C LEU A 155 4.80 -5.15 38.84
N TYR A 156 4.38 -3.91 39.10
CA TYR A 156 4.90 -3.16 40.26
C TYR A 156 4.66 -3.91 41.60
N ASN A 157 3.45 -4.40 41.80
CA ASN A 157 3.10 -5.14 43.01
C ASN A 157 3.89 -6.46 43.14
N THR A 158 4.22 -7.11 42.05
CA THR A 158 5.03 -8.33 42.06
C THR A 158 6.47 -8.03 42.41
N LEU A 159 7.05 -6.95 41.85
CA LEU A 159 8.40 -6.48 42.22
C LEU A 159 8.51 -6.05 43.68
N ASP A 160 7.51 -5.32 44.19
CA ASP A 160 7.45 -4.94 45.60
C ASP A 160 7.42 -6.17 46.52
N THR A 161 6.65 -7.21 46.13
CA THR A 161 6.62 -8.47 46.88
C THR A 161 7.98 -9.18 46.87
N ILE A 162 8.69 -9.18 45.74
CA ILE A 162 10.04 -9.73 45.62
C ILE A 162 11.02 -8.98 46.54
N ILE A 163 10.96 -7.65 46.54
CA ILE A 163 11.79 -6.80 47.42
C ILE A 163 11.51 -7.15 48.89
N TRP A 164 10.24 -7.22 49.30
CA TRP A 164 9.84 -7.56 50.66
C TRP A 164 10.36 -8.95 51.07
N LEU A 165 10.25 -9.97 50.22
CA LEU A 165 10.77 -11.32 50.46
C LEU A 165 12.30 -11.31 50.59
N ALA A 166 13.00 -10.49 49.79
CA ALA A 166 14.45 -10.37 49.87
C ALA A 166 14.89 -9.69 51.15
N GLU A 167 14.22 -8.62 51.58
CA GLU A 167 14.46 -7.94 52.86
C GLU A 167 14.17 -8.84 54.07
N ALA A 168 13.17 -9.70 53.97
CA ALA A 168 12.84 -10.72 54.95
C ALA A 168 13.83 -11.91 54.99
N GLY A 169 14.83 -11.95 54.09
CA GLY A 169 15.83 -13.01 54.00
C GLY A 169 15.32 -14.35 53.43
N LYS A 170 14.14 -14.36 52.77
CA LYS A 170 13.45 -15.54 52.24
C LYS A 170 13.96 -15.89 50.85
N LYS A 171 15.21 -16.31 50.73
CA LYS A 171 15.93 -16.51 49.44
C LYS A 171 15.24 -17.49 48.50
N GLU A 172 14.74 -18.64 49.01
CA GLU A 172 14.06 -19.64 48.21
C GLU A 172 12.77 -19.08 47.61
N GLU A 173 11.98 -18.33 48.39
CA GLU A 173 10.74 -17.70 47.92
C GLU A 173 11.02 -16.61 46.85
N VAL A 174 12.13 -15.84 47.00
CA VAL A 174 12.56 -14.89 45.96
C VAL A 174 12.87 -15.61 44.64
N VAL A 175 13.61 -16.72 44.66
CA VAL A 175 13.96 -17.49 43.47
C VAL A 175 12.69 -18.02 42.80
N ILE A 176 11.77 -18.61 43.57
CA ILE A 176 10.49 -19.10 43.08
C ILE A 176 9.71 -17.96 42.41
N MET A 177 9.59 -16.83 43.07
CA MET A 177 8.83 -15.67 42.58
C MET A 177 9.39 -15.13 41.27
N VAL A 178 10.73 -14.95 41.17
CA VAL A 178 11.37 -14.48 39.92
C VAL A 178 11.22 -15.49 38.79
N THR A 179 11.34 -16.80 39.08
CA THR A 179 11.15 -17.86 38.08
C THR A 179 9.71 -17.88 37.58
N THR A 180 8.74 -17.83 38.49
CA THR A 180 7.30 -17.79 38.15
C THR A 180 6.93 -16.54 37.35
N LEU A 181 7.52 -15.38 37.71
CA LEU A 181 7.34 -14.13 36.94
C LEU A 181 7.90 -14.26 35.53
N SER A 182 9.06 -14.89 35.37
CA SER A 182 9.66 -15.16 34.05
C SER A 182 8.76 -16.07 33.19
N ASP A 183 8.21 -17.14 33.80
CA ASP A 183 7.30 -18.06 33.12
C ASP A 183 5.98 -17.38 32.74
N PHE A 184 5.42 -16.55 33.60
CA PHE A 184 4.25 -15.73 33.31
C PHE A 184 4.47 -14.83 32.09
N PHE A 185 5.58 -14.10 32.04
CA PHE A 185 5.88 -13.24 30.87
C PHE A 185 6.16 -14.04 29.61
N ARG A 186 6.81 -15.20 29.69
CA ARG A 186 7.09 -16.04 28.52
C ARG A 186 5.80 -16.50 27.85
N THR A 187 4.79 -16.87 28.61
CA THR A 187 3.47 -17.25 28.11
C THR A 187 2.67 -16.04 27.61
N THR A 188 2.73 -14.92 28.30
CA THR A 188 2.08 -13.65 27.89
C THR A 188 2.62 -13.14 26.55
N LEU A 189 3.94 -13.20 26.34
CA LEU A 189 4.61 -12.67 25.15
C LEU A 189 4.73 -13.68 23.98
N SER A 190 4.06 -14.83 24.06
CA SER A 190 4.13 -15.92 23.09
C SER A 190 3.84 -15.50 21.65
N LYS A 191 4.85 -14.91 20.98
CA LYS A 191 5.03 -14.67 19.52
C LYS A 191 3.78 -14.23 18.72
N GLY A 192 2.84 -13.49 19.32
CA GLY A 192 1.68 -12.94 18.58
C GLY A 192 0.66 -13.97 18.09
N ARG A 193 0.64 -15.20 18.64
CA ARG A 193 -0.40 -16.19 18.34
C ARG A 193 -1.67 -15.88 19.11
N ASP A 194 -2.80 -15.89 18.44
CA ASP A 194 -4.12 -15.70 19.06
C ASP A 194 -4.62 -16.98 19.76
N PHE A 195 -4.25 -18.16 19.26
CA PHE A 195 -4.57 -19.45 19.82
C PHE A 195 -3.33 -20.11 20.42
N ILE A 196 -3.50 -20.67 21.61
CA ILE A 196 -2.50 -21.47 22.33
C ILE A 196 -3.12 -22.80 22.78
N SER A 197 -2.31 -23.73 23.27
CA SER A 197 -2.85 -24.95 23.85
C SER A 197 -3.45 -24.70 25.24
N VAL A 198 -4.44 -25.50 25.63
CA VAL A 198 -4.99 -25.47 26.99
C VAL A 198 -3.89 -25.64 28.04
N LYS A 199 -2.86 -26.44 27.75
CA LYS A 199 -1.68 -26.57 28.60
C LYS A 199 -0.94 -25.28 28.82
N GLU A 200 -0.76 -24.49 27.74
CA GLU A 200 -0.10 -23.15 27.82
C GLU A 200 -0.96 -22.16 28.62
N GLU A 201 -2.29 -22.17 28.44
CA GLU A 201 -3.22 -21.31 29.20
C GLU A 201 -3.27 -21.72 30.67
N GLU A 202 -3.29 -23.02 30.99
CA GLU A 202 -3.21 -23.52 32.38
C GLU A 202 -1.90 -23.11 33.04
N ALA A 203 -0.76 -23.28 32.37
CA ALA A 203 0.54 -22.86 32.90
C ALA A 203 0.58 -21.36 33.19
N HIS A 204 -0.07 -20.56 32.35
CA HIS A 204 -0.19 -19.13 32.51
C HIS A 204 -0.99 -18.74 33.75
N ILE A 205 -2.20 -19.28 33.93
CA ILE A 205 -3.03 -18.99 35.11
C ILE A 205 -2.41 -19.56 36.40
N ARG A 206 -1.72 -20.69 36.32
CA ARG A 206 -0.97 -21.26 37.46
C ARG A 206 0.14 -20.29 37.91
N SER A 207 0.93 -19.75 36.97
CA SER A 207 1.95 -18.76 37.28
C SER A 207 1.35 -17.50 37.87
N TYR A 208 0.22 -17.02 37.31
CA TYR A 208 -0.49 -15.86 37.86
C TYR A 208 -0.97 -16.08 39.30
N LEU A 209 -1.68 -17.19 39.55
CA LEU A 209 -2.20 -17.52 40.87
C LEU A 209 -1.09 -17.73 41.90
N GLN A 210 0.02 -18.34 41.51
CA GLN A 210 1.18 -18.57 42.39
C GLN A 210 1.79 -17.20 42.79
N ILE A 211 1.94 -16.25 41.86
CA ILE A 211 2.41 -14.88 42.20
C ILE A 211 1.42 -14.21 43.14
N GLN A 212 0.13 -14.32 42.90
CA GLN A 212 -0.90 -13.70 43.72
C GLN A 212 -0.96 -14.36 45.12
N GLN A 213 -0.70 -15.64 45.22
CA GLN A 213 -0.66 -16.36 46.51
C GLN A 213 0.48 -15.87 47.41
N PHE A 214 1.66 -15.55 46.87
CA PHE A 214 2.74 -14.91 47.64
C PHE A 214 2.33 -13.56 48.20
N ARG A 215 1.51 -12.82 47.46
CA ARG A 215 1.02 -11.50 47.88
C ARG A 215 -0.13 -11.56 48.89
N TYR A 216 -0.97 -12.59 48.76
CA TYR A 216 -2.22 -12.75 49.52
C TYR A 216 -2.22 -14.07 50.32
N GLN A 217 -1.07 -14.39 50.95
CA GLN A 217 -0.83 -15.65 51.68
C GLN A 217 -1.94 -16.00 52.70
N ASP A 218 -2.48 -14.95 53.35
CA ASP A 218 -3.45 -15.15 54.42
C ASP A 218 -4.89 -15.26 53.95
N ILE A 219 -5.17 -15.00 52.67
CA ILE A 219 -6.55 -14.92 52.16
C ILE A 219 -6.80 -15.72 50.87
N LEU A 220 -5.77 -16.27 50.19
CA LEU A 220 -5.91 -16.96 48.93
C LEU A 220 -5.36 -18.38 48.96
N GLU A 221 -6.24 -19.36 48.71
CA GLU A 221 -5.90 -20.67 48.25
C GLU A 221 -6.44 -20.91 46.85
N TYR A 222 -5.81 -21.81 46.09
CA TYR A 222 -6.32 -22.16 44.77
C TYR A 222 -6.06 -23.62 44.42
N SER A 223 -6.91 -24.18 43.54
CA SER A 223 -6.74 -25.47 42.91
C SER A 223 -7.03 -25.41 41.42
N ILE A 224 -6.25 -26.14 40.62
CA ILE A 224 -6.44 -26.25 39.17
C ILE A 224 -6.58 -27.73 38.86
N ASP A 225 -7.72 -28.11 38.28
CA ASP A 225 -8.13 -29.48 37.93
C ASP A 225 -8.57 -29.49 36.45
N ILE A 226 -7.58 -29.54 35.55
CA ILE A 226 -7.78 -29.65 34.10
C ILE A 226 -7.13 -30.97 33.66
N PRO A 227 -7.92 -31.95 33.15
CA PRO A 227 -7.40 -33.22 32.68
C PRO A 227 -6.36 -33.09 31.57
N GLU A 228 -5.31 -33.90 31.59
CA GLU A 228 -4.24 -33.90 30.59
C GLU A 228 -4.77 -34.16 29.16
N GLU A 229 -5.89 -34.88 29.04
CA GLU A 229 -6.57 -35.18 27.78
C GLU A 229 -7.02 -33.89 27.05
N LEU A 230 -7.20 -32.79 27.79
CA LEU A 230 -7.59 -31.48 27.21
C LEU A 230 -6.40 -30.63 26.83
N TYR A 231 -5.17 -30.98 27.15
CA TYR A 231 -3.99 -30.12 27.02
C TYR A 231 -3.67 -29.69 25.59
N ASP A 232 -3.93 -30.55 24.61
CA ASP A 232 -3.61 -30.28 23.21
C ASP A 232 -4.70 -29.49 22.46
N TYR A 233 -5.87 -29.28 23.07
CA TYR A 233 -6.93 -28.50 22.45
C TYR A 233 -6.53 -27.04 22.35
N PRO A 234 -6.89 -26.36 21.23
CA PRO A 234 -6.65 -24.93 21.05
C PRO A 234 -7.64 -24.08 21.84
N ILE A 235 -7.14 -23.09 22.56
CA ILE A 235 -7.94 -22.06 23.25
C ILE A 235 -7.45 -20.67 22.88
N LEU A 236 -8.36 -19.70 22.83
CA LEU A 236 -7.96 -18.28 22.69
C LEU A 236 -7.11 -17.88 23.89
N LYS A 237 -5.96 -17.30 23.61
CA LYS A 237 -5.00 -16.83 24.62
C LYS A 237 -5.66 -15.82 25.56
N LEU A 238 -5.30 -15.90 26.85
CA LEU A 238 -5.83 -15.02 27.90
C LEU A 238 -7.38 -15.07 27.99
N THR A 239 -7.95 -16.24 27.88
CA THR A 239 -9.37 -16.48 28.10
C THR A 239 -9.69 -16.69 29.59
N LEU A 240 -8.88 -17.51 30.28
CA LEU A 240 -9.13 -17.86 31.69
C LEU A 240 -8.57 -16.82 32.67
N GLN A 241 -7.50 -16.12 32.33
CA GLN A 241 -6.89 -15.14 33.25
C GLN A 241 -7.86 -14.04 33.71
N PRO A 242 -8.66 -13.37 32.85
CA PRO A 242 -9.61 -12.36 33.34
C PRO A 242 -10.69 -12.90 34.27
N LEU A 243 -11.07 -14.19 34.11
CA LEU A 243 -12.02 -14.82 35.02
C LEU A 243 -11.38 -15.04 36.41
N VAL A 244 -10.11 -15.51 36.41
CA VAL A 244 -9.33 -15.68 37.65
C VAL A 244 -9.07 -14.33 38.33
N GLU A 245 -8.77 -13.28 37.57
CA GLU A 245 -8.62 -11.93 38.09
C GLU A 245 -9.90 -11.42 38.76
N ASN A 246 -11.06 -11.65 38.11
CA ASN A 246 -12.36 -11.30 38.71
C ASN A 246 -12.65 -12.08 39.99
N ALA A 247 -12.40 -13.39 40.02
CA ALA A 247 -12.55 -14.22 41.20
C ALA A 247 -11.70 -13.69 42.36
N LEU A 248 -10.44 -13.31 42.07
CA LEU A 248 -9.55 -12.77 43.09
C LEU A 248 -9.99 -11.37 43.59
N TYR A 249 -10.16 -10.40 42.66
CA TYR A 249 -10.36 -9.02 43.03
C TYR A 249 -11.78 -8.71 43.50
N HIS A 250 -12.80 -9.33 42.94
CA HIS A 250 -14.22 -9.08 43.26
C HIS A 250 -14.79 -10.14 44.21
N GLY A 251 -14.30 -11.38 44.15
CA GLY A 251 -14.69 -12.47 45.06
C GLY A 251 -13.87 -12.45 46.36
N ILE A 252 -12.65 -12.93 46.27
CA ILE A 252 -11.82 -13.23 47.45
C ILE A 252 -11.41 -12.02 48.29
N LYS A 253 -10.92 -10.95 47.64
CA LYS A 253 -10.47 -9.73 48.39
C LYS A 253 -11.56 -9.06 49.16
N ASN A 254 -12.80 -9.27 48.78
CA ASN A 254 -13.96 -8.69 49.48
C ASN A 254 -14.58 -9.61 50.52
N LYS A 255 -14.01 -10.82 50.72
CA LYS A 255 -14.41 -11.80 51.73
C LYS A 255 -13.60 -11.58 53.00
N ARG A 256 -14.17 -11.89 54.17
CA ARG A 256 -13.44 -11.97 55.44
C ARG A 256 -12.90 -13.39 55.61
N GLY A 257 -11.57 -13.55 55.71
CA GLY A 257 -10.91 -14.82 55.92
C GLY A 257 -10.38 -15.46 54.67
N LEU A 258 -9.98 -16.73 54.77
CA LEU A 258 -9.42 -17.49 53.66
C LEU A 258 -10.49 -17.75 52.61
N GLY A 259 -10.15 -17.53 51.35
CA GLY A 259 -10.99 -17.85 50.21
C GLY A 259 -10.28 -18.77 49.22
N HIS A 260 -11.05 -19.48 48.45
CA HIS A 260 -10.56 -20.50 47.54
C HIS A 260 -11.03 -20.22 46.11
N ILE A 261 -10.07 -20.25 45.14
CA ILE A 261 -10.35 -20.19 43.71
C ILE A 261 -10.11 -21.62 43.12
N ARG A 262 -11.14 -22.17 42.50
CA ARG A 262 -11.04 -23.43 41.78
C ARG A 262 -11.16 -23.22 40.29
N VAL A 263 -10.20 -23.71 39.52
CA VAL A 263 -10.27 -23.77 38.06
C VAL A 263 -10.40 -25.21 37.63
N SER A 264 -11.40 -25.53 36.82
CA SER A 264 -11.61 -26.87 36.30
C SER A 264 -11.99 -26.86 34.82
N GLY A 265 -11.69 -27.96 34.12
CA GLY A 265 -12.02 -28.15 32.70
C GLY A 265 -12.55 -29.53 32.42
N TRP A 266 -13.51 -29.67 31.51
CA TRP A 266 -14.00 -30.95 31.03
C TRP A 266 -14.54 -30.86 29.60
N LEU A 267 -14.60 -32.01 28.93
CA LEU A 267 -15.31 -32.17 27.67
C LEU A 267 -16.77 -32.55 27.95
N ASP A 268 -17.70 -31.71 27.46
CA ASP A 268 -19.12 -32.06 27.45
C ASP A 268 -19.44 -32.88 26.21
N GLU A 269 -19.47 -34.23 26.37
CA GLU A 269 -19.71 -35.18 25.28
C GLU A 269 -21.07 -34.98 24.59
N LYS A 270 -22.07 -34.41 25.28
CA LYS A 270 -23.42 -34.22 24.72
C LYS A 270 -23.47 -33.09 23.75
N GLU A 271 -22.79 -32.01 24.06
CA GLU A 271 -22.72 -30.79 23.27
C GLU A 271 -21.48 -30.76 22.37
N ASN A 272 -20.56 -31.72 22.56
CA ASN A 272 -19.24 -31.76 21.91
C ASN A 272 -18.50 -30.42 22.06
N THR A 273 -18.49 -29.87 23.28
CA THR A 273 -17.89 -28.60 23.64
C THR A 273 -16.93 -28.76 24.81
N LEU A 274 -15.88 -27.95 24.81
CA LEU A 274 -15.00 -27.80 25.95
C LEU A 274 -15.55 -26.78 26.92
N LYS A 275 -15.63 -27.14 28.20
CA LYS A 275 -16.09 -26.23 29.25
C LYS A 275 -15.00 -26.06 30.29
N PHE A 276 -14.72 -24.78 30.62
CA PHE A 276 -13.80 -24.39 31.67
C PHE A 276 -14.56 -23.56 32.69
N THR A 277 -14.37 -23.82 33.98
CA THR A 277 -14.96 -23.03 35.03
C THR A 277 -13.91 -22.43 35.93
N VAL A 278 -14.18 -21.21 36.35
CA VAL A 278 -13.51 -20.52 37.47
C VAL A 278 -14.56 -20.29 38.55
N GLU A 279 -14.37 -20.92 39.69
CA GLU A 279 -15.25 -20.81 40.86
C GLU A 279 -14.51 -20.15 42.01
N ASP A 280 -15.14 -19.20 42.66
CA ASP A 280 -14.66 -18.63 43.92
C ASP A 280 -15.74 -18.77 45.01
N ASP A 281 -15.30 -18.93 46.24
CA ASP A 281 -16.14 -18.92 47.43
C ASP A 281 -16.17 -17.55 48.11
N GLY A 282 -16.03 -16.50 47.28
CA GLY A 282 -15.95 -15.12 47.70
C GLY A 282 -17.28 -14.51 48.13
N ARG A 283 -17.37 -13.15 48.03
CA ARG A 283 -18.58 -12.40 48.37
C ARG A 283 -19.82 -12.78 47.55
N GLY A 284 -19.63 -13.21 46.31
CA GLY A 284 -20.70 -13.36 45.34
C GLY A 284 -21.33 -12.04 44.92
N MET A 285 -22.42 -12.12 44.12
CA MET A 285 -23.16 -10.97 43.57
C MET A 285 -24.62 -11.01 44.03
N THR A 286 -25.20 -9.84 44.22
CA THR A 286 -26.66 -9.70 44.35
C THR A 286 -27.32 -9.95 43.01
N GLU A 287 -28.65 -10.19 42.98
CA GLU A 287 -29.37 -10.38 41.72
C GLU A 287 -29.30 -9.17 40.77
N GLU A 288 -29.24 -7.95 41.33
CA GLU A 288 -29.07 -6.73 40.56
C GLU A 288 -27.70 -6.62 39.92
N GLU A 289 -26.63 -6.92 40.70
CA GLU A 289 -25.24 -6.95 40.22
C GLU A 289 -25.07 -8.03 39.13
N LEU A 290 -25.59 -9.22 39.34
CA LEU A 290 -25.54 -10.32 38.36
C LEU A 290 -26.27 -9.99 37.07
N LEU A 291 -27.48 -9.39 37.17
CA LEU A 291 -28.26 -8.97 35.99
C LEU A 291 -27.51 -7.90 35.19
N LYS A 292 -26.86 -6.96 35.86
CA LYS A 292 -26.05 -5.92 35.20
C LYS A 292 -24.89 -6.51 34.43
N VAL A 293 -24.09 -7.36 35.08
CA VAL A 293 -22.92 -8.00 34.44
C VAL A 293 -23.33 -8.89 33.29
N THR A 294 -24.43 -9.65 33.44
CA THR A 294 -24.93 -10.51 32.35
C THR A 294 -25.38 -9.68 31.14
N LYS A 295 -26.09 -8.57 31.35
CA LYS A 295 -26.46 -7.67 30.26
C LYS A 295 -25.25 -7.04 29.57
N GLU A 296 -24.23 -6.66 30.33
CA GLU A 296 -22.98 -6.12 29.81
C GLU A 296 -22.23 -7.14 28.95
N LEU A 297 -22.31 -8.43 29.28
CA LEU A 297 -21.73 -9.50 28.47
C LEU A 297 -22.52 -9.77 27.18
N GLU A 298 -23.84 -9.54 27.17
CA GLU A 298 -24.72 -9.73 26.00
C GLU A 298 -24.71 -8.54 25.02
N CYS A 299 -24.38 -7.32 25.48
CA CYS A 299 -24.38 -6.13 24.63
C CYS A 299 -23.29 -6.18 23.58
N GLU A 300 -23.69 -6.07 22.30
CA GLU A 300 -22.80 -5.94 21.13
C GLU A 300 -22.24 -4.53 20.94
N GLU A 301 -22.83 -3.51 21.53
CA GLU A 301 -22.43 -2.11 21.34
C GLU A 301 -21.27 -1.72 22.26
N ASN A 302 -20.26 -1.08 21.65
CA ASN A 302 -19.20 -0.32 22.30
C ASN A 302 -19.76 0.76 23.25
N SER A 303 -20.30 0.39 24.41
CA SER A 303 -20.64 1.36 25.42
C SER A 303 -19.36 2.00 25.94
N LYS A 304 -19.19 3.27 25.62
CA LYS A 304 -18.11 4.17 26.07
C LYS A 304 -18.20 4.49 27.56
N SER A 305 -18.43 3.53 28.42
CA SER A 305 -18.30 3.72 29.87
C SER A 305 -16.88 3.36 30.28
N ILE A 306 -16.13 4.40 30.57
CA ILE A 306 -14.72 4.36 31.00
C ILE A 306 -14.67 3.90 32.46
N ASP A 307 -15.01 2.67 32.73
CA ASP A 307 -14.68 2.05 34.02
C ASP A 307 -13.60 0.97 33.79
N PRO A 308 -12.34 1.22 34.21
CA PRO A 308 -11.23 0.31 33.94
C PRO A 308 -11.39 -1.08 34.54
N SER A 309 -12.30 -1.26 35.49
CA SER A 309 -12.48 -2.52 36.23
C SER A 309 -13.37 -3.55 35.52
N GLY A 310 -14.19 -3.15 34.53
CA GLY A 310 -15.14 -4.04 33.83
C GLY A 310 -14.67 -4.59 32.47
N PHE A 311 -13.57 -4.09 31.92
CA PHE A 311 -13.15 -4.39 30.53
C PHE A 311 -12.66 -5.82 30.30
N GLY A 312 -12.23 -6.54 31.32
CA GLY A 312 -11.64 -7.87 31.15
C GLY A 312 -12.61 -8.91 30.59
N LEU A 313 -13.77 -9.08 31.22
CA LEU A 313 -14.78 -10.10 30.83
C LEU A 313 -15.48 -9.79 29.52
N GLN A 314 -15.88 -8.52 29.28
CA GLN A 314 -16.48 -8.09 28.02
C GLN A 314 -15.56 -8.35 26.82
N ASN A 315 -14.28 -8.00 26.97
CA ASN A 315 -13.29 -8.24 25.92
C ASN A 315 -13.13 -9.75 25.63
N VAL A 316 -13.11 -10.60 26.66
CA VAL A 316 -13.06 -12.06 26.46
C VAL A 316 -14.34 -12.52 25.75
N ALA A 317 -15.51 -12.14 26.21
CA ALA A 317 -16.77 -12.53 25.58
C ALA A 317 -16.87 -12.10 24.12
N GLN A 318 -16.46 -10.86 23.81
CA GLN A 318 -16.44 -10.34 22.44
C GLN A 318 -15.44 -11.11 21.56
N ARG A 319 -14.22 -11.36 22.05
CA ARG A 319 -13.21 -12.16 21.33
C ARG A 319 -13.69 -13.57 21.06
N MET A 320 -14.36 -14.21 22.03
CA MET A 320 -14.93 -15.54 21.86
C MET A 320 -16.00 -15.57 20.78
N ARG A 321 -16.94 -14.64 20.78
CA ARG A 321 -17.97 -14.54 19.73
C ARG A 321 -17.39 -14.34 18.34
N LEU A 322 -16.37 -13.48 18.22
CA LEU A 322 -15.72 -13.18 16.94
C LEU A 322 -14.93 -14.39 16.39
N ASN A 323 -14.37 -15.25 17.26
CA ASN A 323 -13.50 -16.33 16.82
C ASN A 323 -14.19 -17.70 16.80
N TYR A 324 -15.14 -17.94 17.68
CA TYR A 324 -15.82 -19.24 17.80
C TYR A 324 -17.29 -19.21 17.33
N GLY A 325 -17.93 -18.05 17.31
CA GLY A 325 -19.34 -17.89 16.98
C GLY A 325 -20.20 -17.40 18.17
N PRO A 326 -21.43 -16.91 17.89
CA PRO A 326 -22.30 -16.32 18.90
C PRO A 326 -22.84 -17.32 19.95
N GLU A 327 -22.81 -18.62 19.65
CA GLU A 327 -23.22 -19.70 20.53
C GLU A 327 -22.22 -20.00 21.66
N TYR A 328 -20.97 -19.53 21.52
CA TYR A 328 -19.89 -19.72 22.50
C TYR A 328 -19.68 -18.44 23.31
N GLY A 329 -19.25 -18.59 24.55
CA GLY A 329 -19.04 -17.44 25.42
C GLY A 329 -18.91 -17.77 26.88
N ILE A 330 -19.24 -16.79 27.72
CA ILE A 330 -19.14 -16.83 29.18
C ILE A 330 -20.54 -16.84 29.78
N THR A 331 -20.79 -17.78 30.69
CA THR A 331 -21.98 -17.78 31.53
C THR A 331 -21.58 -17.59 33.00
N ILE A 332 -22.38 -16.85 33.77
CA ILE A 332 -22.12 -16.50 35.17
C ILE A 332 -23.27 -16.98 36.03
N LYS A 333 -22.92 -17.64 37.14
CA LYS A 333 -23.84 -17.97 38.23
C LYS A 333 -23.24 -17.44 39.53
N SER A 334 -23.98 -16.72 40.30
CA SER A 334 -23.49 -16.15 41.57
C SER A 334 -24.60 -16.02 42.57
N THR A 335 -24.28 -16.27 43.83
CA THR A 335 -25.15 -16.02 44.98
C THR A 335 -24.41 -15.18 46.01
N TYR A 336 -25.04 -14.13 46.48
CA TYR A 336 -24.43 -13.25 47.47
C TYR A 336 -24.13 -14.03 48.77
N GLY A 337 -22.88 -13.99 49.21
CA GLY A 337 -22.38 -14.67 50.39
C GLY A 337 -21.89 -16.12 50.13
N GLU A 338 -22.10 -16.69 48.94
CA GLU A 338 -21.69 -18.05 48.61
C GLU A 338 -20.53 -18.10 47.58
N GLY A 339 -20.45 -17.07 46.71
CA GLY A 339 -19.40 -16.95 45.70
C GLY A 339 -19.90 -16.86 44.29
N THR A 340 -18.98 -16.99 43.32
CA THR A 340 -19.27 -16.86 41.88
C THR A 340 -18.69 -18.05 41.10
N LYS A 341 -19.45 -18.55 40.14
CA LYS A 341 -19.03 -19.55 39.16
C LYS A 341 -19.15 -18.96 37.75
N MET A 342 -18.02 -18.80 37.06
CA MET A 342 -17.95 -18.40 35.67
C MET A 342 -17.60 -19.59 34.80
N THR A 343 -18.37 -19.85 33.75
CA THR A 343 -18.15 -20.95 32.81
C THR A 343 -17.89 -20.43 31.43
N VAL A 344 -16.77 -20.81 30.84
CA VAL A 344 -16.39 -20.58 29.43
C VAL A 344 -16.75 -21.82 28.65
N THR A 345 -17.46 -21.67 27.54
CA THR A 345 -17.80 -22.75 26.59
C THR A 345 -17.14 -22.46 25.24
N ILE A 346 -16.35 -23.40 24.72
CA ILE A 346 -15.68 -23.34 23.41
C ILE A 346 -15.97 -24.61 22.60
N PRO A 347 -15.81 -24.60 21.25
CA PRO A 347 -16.06 -25.75 20.38
C PRO A 347 -15.17 -26.94 20.68
#